data_037752f081396be1a0e500daccaf411d
#
_entry.id   037752f081396be1a0e500daccaf411d
#
_cell.length_a   1.000
_cell.length_b   1.000
_cell.length_c   1.000
_cell.angle_alpha   90.00
_cell.angle_beta   90.00
_cell.angle_gamma   90.00
#
_symmetry.space_group_name_H-M   'P 1'
#
loop_
_entity.id
_entity.type
_entity.pdbx_description
1 polymer ?
#
loop_
_entity_poly.entity_id
_entity_poly.type
_entity_poly.pdbx_seq_one_letter_code
_entity_poly.pdbx_strand_id
1 'polypeptide(L)'
;PKESAKSAIERLNSYGIRVMVLTGDNDYVSRAICEKVNISTKRILTGNKVDKLSDMALLRLLRSTNVLAKLSPIQKARIVRLLRESGNIVGYMGDGINDAPSLTNAEVGISVDTAVDIAKETADIILLEKDLHVLVDGVVEGRKTFGNLLKYIKMAVSFNFGEVLSVLIASILLPFMPITPIQLLVQSLLYDFRQLSLPLDHVDKEYLEKPRRWNLTSIKNFMLFMGPTSSIFDLLVF
;
A
#
# COMPACT_ATOMS: atom_id res chain seq x y z
N PRO A 1 17.89 20.99 0.46
CA PRO A 1 17.33 19.78 -0.14
C PRO A 1 18.08 19.46 -1.44
N LYS A 2 18.16 18.16 -1.81
CA LYS A 2 18.69 17.75 -3.11
C LYS A 2 17.76 18.26 -4.21
N GLU A 3 18.30 18.57 -5.40
CA GLU A 3 17.49 19.01 -6.55
C GLU A 3 16.43 17.98 -6.95
N SER A 4 16.74 16.68 -6.80
CA SER A 4 15.81 15.56 -7.07
C SER A 4 14.59 15.53 -6.14
N ALA A 5 14.66 16.17 -4.96
CA ALA A 5 13.58 16.09 -3.98
C ALA A 5 12.27 16.77 -4.46
N LYS A 6 12.36 17.88 -5.19
CA LYS A 6 11.18 18.59 -5.70
C LYS A 6 10.40 17.72 -6.70
N SER A 7 11.08 17.17 -7.70
CA SER A 7 10.45 16.32 -8.72
C SER A 7 9.89 15.03 -8.14
N ALA A 8 10.57 14.43 -7.15
CA ALA A 8 10.07 13.25 -6.46
C ALA A 8 8.78 13.54 -5.67
N ILE A 9 8.72 14.68 -4.96
CA ILE A 9 7.52 15.10 -4.22
C ILE A 9 6.35 15.39 -5.17
N GLU A 10 6.61 16.03 -6.30
CA GLU A 10 5.58 16.26 -7.33
C GLU A 10 5.04 14.94 -7.91
N ARG A 11 5.92 13.96 -8.16
CA ARG A 11 5.51 12.60 -8.57
C ARG A 11 4.71 11.88 -7.48
N LEU A 12 5.11 11.93 -6.20
CA LEU A 12 4.32 11.36 -5.10
C LEU A 12 2.91 11.97 -5.05
N ASN A 13 2.82 13.29 -5.17
CA ASN A 13 1.52 13.98 -5.18
C ASN A 13 0.65 13.56 -6.39
N SER A 14 1.24 13.35 -7.57
CA SER A 14 0.49 12.86 -8.76
C SER A 14 -0.07 11.45 -8.58
N TYR A 15 0.57 10.63 -7.73
CA TYR A 15 0.07 9.33 -7.30
C TYR A 15 -0.87 9.40 -6.09
N GLY A 16 -1.36 10.59 -5.72
CA GLY A 16 -2.30 10.78 -4.61
C GLY A 16 -1.67 10.58 -3.23
N ILE A 17 -0.35 10.68 -3.11
CA ILE A 17 0.38 10.61 -1.84
C ILE A 17 0.66 12.02 -1.36
N ARG A 18 0.11 12.36 -0.21
CA ARG A 18 0.36 13.63 0.43
C ARG A 18 1.64 13.59 1.24
N VAL A 19 2.58 14.48 0.94
CA VAL A 19 3.84 14.59 1.68
C VAL A 19 3.69 15.59 2.82
N MET A 20 4.11 15.16 4.01
CA MET A 20 4.16 15.99 5.23
C MET A 20 5.58 16.00 5.79
N VAL A 21 6.01 17.14 6.34
CA VAL A 21 7.32 17.30 6.98
C VAL A 21 7.13 17.44 8.49
N LEU A 22 7.72 16.51 9.23
CA LEU A 22 7.74 16.46 10.70
C LEU A 22 9.20 16.63 11.15
N THR A 23 9.56 17.79 11.63
CA THR A 23 10.95 18.10 11.97
C THR A 23 11.13 18.69 13.37
N GLY A 24 12.28 18.42 13.99
CA GLY A 24 12.74 19.10 15.21
C GLY A 24 13.27 20.50 14.97
N ASP A 25 13.58 20.88 13.73
CA ASP A 25 14.11 22.18 13.35
C ASP A 25 13.11 23.30 13.63
N ASN A 26 13.63 24.53 13.62
CA ASN A 26 12.78 25.71 13.79
C ASN A 26 11.90 25.96 12.56
N ASP A 27 10.81 26.70 12.75
CA ASP A 27 9.80 27.00 11.75
C ASP A 27 10.33 27.84 10.58
N TYR A 28 11.34 28.70 10.77
CA TYR A 28 11.93 29.50 9.71
C TYR A 28 12.76 28.64 8.74
N VAL A 29 13.60 27.77 9.29
CA VAL A 29 14.40 26.82 8.47
C VAL A 29 13.49 25.86 7.74
N SER A 30 12.50 25.31 8.44
CA SER A 30 11.52 24.38 7.86
C SER A 30 10.73 25.03 6.71
N ARG A 31 10.33 26.29 6.87
CA ARG A 31 9.66 27.07 5.81
C ARG A 31 10.55 27.19 4.58
N ALA A 32 11.78 27.69 4.76
CA ALA A 32 12.71 27.92 3.66
C ALA A 32 13.05 26.63 2.87
N ILE A 33 13.15 25.49 3.57
CA ILE A 33 13.38 24.19 2.95
C ILE A 33 12.13 23.71 2.18
N CYS A 34 10.95 23.79 2.79
CA CYS A 34 9.71 23.32 2.20
C CYS A 34 9.31 24.13 0.96
N GLU A 35 9.52 25.44 0.96
CA GLU A 35 9.27 26.31 -0.21
C GLU A 35 10.15 25.92 -1.41
N LYS A 36 11.42 25.55 -1.17
CA LYS A 36 12.33 25.10 -2.24
C LYS A 36 11.85 23.80 -2.92
N VAL A 37 11.15 22.93 -2.18
CA VAL A 37 10.64 21.65 -2.70
C VAL A 37 9.14 21.68 -2.99
N ASN A 38 8.53 22.84 -3.06
CA ASN A 38 7.13 23.06 -3.42
C ASN A 38 6.11 22.44 -2.43
N ILE A 39 6.50 22.28 -1.16
CA ILE A 39 5.57 21.89 -0.10
C ILE A 39 4.91 23.15 0.48
N SER A 40 3.59 23.16 0.55
CA SER A 40 2.82 24.31 1.05
C SER A 40 3.15 24.63 2.52
N THR A 41 3.61 25.84 2.76
CA THR A 41 3.94 26.40 4.07
C THR A 41 2.89 27.39 4.59
N LYS A 42 1.69 27.40 3.98
CA LYS A 42 0.58 28.31 4.39
C LYS A 42 0.24 28.22 5.87
N ARG A 43 0.39 27.02 6.45
CA ARG A 43 0.25 26.78 7.88
C ARG A 43 1.39 25.90 8.37
N ILE A 44 2.08 26.36 9.41
CA ILE A 44 3.09 25.57 10.13
C ILE A 44 2.60 25.42 11.56
N LEU A 45 2.56 24.18 12.06
CA LEU A 45 2.28 23.89 13.47
C LEU A 45 3.63 23.65 14.19
N THR A 46 3.75 24.20 15.40
CA THR A 46 4.92 23.97 16.25
C THR A 46 4.59 22.99 17.38
N GLY A 47 5.60 22.31 17.92
CA GLY A 47 5.45 21.37 19.04
C GLY A 47 4.64 21.92 20.20
N ASN A 48 4.88 23.17 20.60
CA ASN A 48 4.13 23.84 21.68
C ASN A 48 2.62 23.97 21.38
N LYS A 49 2.22 24.08 20.12
CA LYS A 49 0.81 24.07 19.72
C LYS A 49 0.25 22.67 19.70
N VAL A 50 1.05 21.70 19.27
CA VAL A 50 0.65 20.28 19.25
C VAL A 50 0.31 19.77 20.65
N ASP A 51 1.08 20.15 21.68
CA ASP A 51 0.84 19.74 23.07
C ASP A 51 -0.45 20.32 23.65
N LYS A 52 -0.85 21.53 23.23
CA LYS A 52 -2.06 22.19 23.71
C LYS A 52 -3.36 21.70 23.06
N LEU A 53 -3.25 20.88 22.01
CA LEU A 53 -4.40 20.42 21.25
C LEU A 53 -4.81 19.01 21.69
N SER A 54 -6.13 18.80 21.81
CA SER A 54 -6.68 17.45 21.87
C SER A 54 -6.45 16.70 20.56
N ASP A 55 -6.48 15.37 20.60
CA ASP A 55 -6.27 14.53 19.41
C ASP A 55 -7.24 14.87 18.27
N MET A 56 -8.52 15.09 18.58
CA MET A 56 -9.53 15.50 17.61
C MET A 56 -9.25 16.88 16.99
N ALA A 57 -8.81 17.85 17.79
CA ALA A 57 -8.47 19.17 17.29
C ALA A 57 -7.19 19.13 16.43
N LEU A 58 -6.21 18.35 16.85
CA LEU A 58 -4.98 18.13 16.08
C LEU A 58 -5.28 17.48 14.72
N LEU A 59 -6.08 16.42 14.68
CA LEU A 59 -6.46 15.75 13.42
C LEU A 59 -7.15 16.71 12.44
N ARG A 60 -8.03 17.59 12.91
CA ARG A 60 -8.67 18.62 12.06
C ARG A 60 -7.64 19.55 11.42
N LEU A 61 -6.64 19.97 12.19
CA LEU A 61 -5.58 20.85 11.70
C LEU A 61 -4.62 20.11 10.74
N LEU A 62 -4.31 18.86 11.01
CA LEU A 62 -3.45 18.04 10.18
C LEU A 62 -4.01 17.87 8.75
N ARG A 63 -5.34 17.95 8.55
CA ARG A 63 -5.94 17.90 7.20
C ARG A 63 -5.45 19.01 6.27
N SER A 64 -5.09 20.18 6.81
CA SER A 64 -4.66 21.35 6.03
C SER A 64 -3.23 21.82 6.31
N THR A 65 -2.47 21.02 7.08
CA THR A 65 -1.09 21.37 7.47
C THR A 65 -0.13 20.34 6.91
N ASN A 66 0.87 20.77 6.14
CA ASN A 66 1.89 19.88 5.59
C ASN A 66 3.22 19.98 6.33
N VAL A 67 3.43 21.02 7.16
CA VAL A 67 4.70 21.26 7.84
C VAL A 67 4.47 21.41 9.33
N LEU A 68 5.18 20.59 10.11
CA LEU A 68 5.19 20.66 11.57
C LEU A 68 6.65 20.76 12.04
N ALA A 69 6.95 21.81 12.79
CA ALA A 69 8.30 22.20 13.20
C ALA A 69 8.47 22.17 14.73
N LYS A 70 9.70 22.16 15.20
CA LYS A 70 10.05 22.11 16.64
C LYS A 70 9.38 20.94 17.37
N LEU A 71 9.28 19.78 16.69
CA LEU A 71 8.67 18.58 17.26
C LEU A 71 9.68 17.78 18.08
N SER A 72 9.24 17.31 19.24
CA SER A 72 9.92 16.23 19.96
C SER A 72 9.64 14.86 19.31
N PRO A 73 10.45 13.83 19.57
CA PRO A 73 10.22 12.46 19.09
C PRO A 73 8.83 11.92 19.47
N ILE A 74 8.37 12.19 20.68
CA ILE A 74 7.05 11.78 21.20
C ILE A 74 5.93 12.44 20.40
N GLN A 75 6.06 13.73 20.08
CA GLN A 75 5.08 14.46 19.27
C GLN A 75 5.01 13.95 17.84
N LYS A 76 6.14 13.62 17.24
CA LYS A 76 6.19 12.98 15.90
C LYS A 76 5.42 11.64 15.92
N ALA A 77 5.74 10.77 16.87
CA ALA A 77 5.08 9.48 17.03
C ALA A 77 3.56 9.62 17.28
N ARG A 78 3.13 10.60 18.11
CA ARG A 78 1.72 10.93 18.32
C ARG A 78 1.02 11.33 17.04
N ILE A 79 1.63 12.17 16.22
CA ILE A 79 1.06 12.60 14.93
C ILE A 79 0.90 11.44 13.98
N VAL A 80 1.94 10.62 13.83
CA VAL A 80 1.93 9.43 12.97
C VAL A 80 0.83 8.47 13.39
N ARG A 81 0.74 8.14 14.69
CA ARG A 81 -0.31 7.29 15.25
C ARG A 81 -1.71 7.85 14.96
N LEU A 82 -1.95 9.13 15.20
CA LEU A 82 -3.25 9.76 14.97
C LEU A 82 -3.66 9.74 13.50
N LEU A 83 -2.72 9.98 12.58
CA LEU A 83 -2.99 9.88 11.14
C LEU A 83 -3.38 8.46 10.75
N ARG A 84 -2.69 7.45 11.26
CA ARG A 84 -2.98 6.04 11.06
C ARG A 84 -4.35 5.65 11.61
N GLU A 85 -4.63 5.96 12.88
CA GLU A 85 -5.91 5.67 13.55
C GLU A 85 -7.10 6.36 12.86
N SER A 86 -6.87 7.48 12.17
CA SER A 86 -7.90 8.15 11.37
C SER A 86 -8.18 7.48 10.02
N GLY A 87 -7.56 6.32 9.76
CA GLY A 87 -7.80 5.49 8.58
C GLY A 87 -6.93 5.83 7.36
N ASN A 88 -5.88 6.64 7.54
CA ASN A 88 -4.89 6.82 6.47
C ASN A 88 -3.88 5.68 6.47
N ILE A 89 -3.27 5.41 5.33
CA ILE A 89 -2.05 4.60 5.23
C ILE A 89 -0.87 5.55 5.33
N VAL A 90 -0.06 5.39 6.36
CA VAL A 90 1.03 6.32 6.70
C VAL A 90 2.37 5.63 6.49
N GLY A 91 3.16 6.12 5.52
CA GLY A 91 4.59 5.84 5.45
C GLY A 91 5.37 6.91 6.20
N TYR A 92 6.29 6.52 7.06
CA TYR A 92 7.19 7.45 7.76
C TYR A 92 8.63 7.17 7.39
N MET A 93 9.35 8.22 6.97
CA MET A 93 10.77 8.13 6.67
C MET A 93 11.58 8.83 7.75
N GLY A 94 12.58 8.12 8.30
CA GLY A 94 13.48 8.65 9.31
C GLY A 94 14.85 7.96 9.29
N ASP A 95 15.90 8.69 9.67
CA ASP A 95 17.30 8.20 9.68
C ASP A 95 17.99 8.29 11.04
N GLY A 96 17.32 8.87 12.03
CA GLY A 96 17.86 9.11 13.36
C GLY A 96 17.25 8.23 14.46
N ILE A 97 17.94 8.15 15.60
CA ILE A 97 17.45 7.47 16.82
C ILE A 97 16.10 8.02 17.26
N ASN A 98 15.90 9.32 17.11
CA ASN A 98 14.67 10.04 17.49
C ASN A 98 13.46 9.67 16.62
N ASP A 99 13.67 9.01 15.49
CA ASP A 99 12.61 8.64 14.56
C ASP A 99 12.07 7.22 14.80
N ALA A 100 12.78 6.37 15.57
CA ALA A 100 12.39 5.00 15.85
C ALA A 100 10.94 4.86 16.37
N PRO A 101 10.44 5.69 17.33
CA PRO A 101 9.05 5.61 17.75
C PRO A 101 8.04 5.95 16.63
N SER A 102 8.42 6.82 15.70
CA SER A 102 7.55 7.19 14.58
C SER A 102 7.56 6.12 13.48
N LEU A 103 8.71 5.50 13.22
CA LEU A 103 8.85 4.35 12.32
C LEU A 103 7.95 3.20 12.76
N THR A 104 7.98 2.82 14.05
CA THR A 104 7.13 1.77 14.62
C THR A 104 5.63 2.10 14.55
N ASN A 105 5.25 3.36 14.68
CA ASN A 105 3.84 3.78 14.68
C ASN A 105 3.25 3.93 13.27
N ALA A 106 4.07 3.97 12.22
CA ALA A 106 3.61 4.01 10.83
C ALA A 106 3.09 2.65 10.36
N GLU A 107 2.33 2.58 9.26
CA GLU A 107 2.08 1.31 8.55
C GLU A 107 3.30 0.84 7.78
N VAL A 108 4.13 1.78 7.33
CA VAL A 108 5.37 1.48 6.62
C VAL A 108 6.46 2.41 7.15
N GLY A 109 7.35 1.86 7.97
CA GLY A 109 8.58 2.52 8.39
C GLY A 109 9.64 2.43 7.31
N ILE A 110 10.22 3.58 6.92
CA ILE A 110 11.22 3.66 5.86
C ILE A 110 12.48 4.29 6.40
N SER A 111 13.61 3.67 6.16
CA SER A 111 14.92 4.24 6.50
C SER A 111 15.86 4.23 5.31
N VAL A 112 17.07 4.70 5.48
CA VAL A 112 18.12 4.73 4.46
C VAL A 112 19.32 3.93 4.94
N ASP A 113 20.13 3.41 4.02
CA ASP A 113 21.30 2.60 4.35
C ASP A 113 22.32 3.36 5.25
N THR A 114 22.41 4.67 5.09
CA THR A 114 23.28 5.54 5.91
C THR A 114 22.68 5.94 7.26
N ALA A 115 21.50 5.44 7.62
CA ALA A 115 20.85 5.72 8.89
C ALA A 115 21.55 5.01 10.06
N VAL A 116 21.25 5.46 11.28
CA VAL A 116 21.71 4.78 12.51
C VAL A 116 21.06 3.40 12.62
N ASP A 117 21.76 2.45 13.25
CA ASP A 117 21.34 1.04 13.28
C ASP A 117 19.93 0.85 13.84
N ILE A 118 19.58 1.55 14.91
CA ILE A 118 18.24 1.48 15.51
C ILE A 118 17.13 1.94 14.57
N ALA A 119 17.40 2.89 13.69
CA ALA A 119 16.42 3.33 12.69
C ALA A 119 16.26 2.27 11.58
N LYS A 120 17.36 1.61 11.20
CA LYS A 120 17.34 0.51 10.22
C LYS A 120 16.65 -0.73 10.77
N GLU A 121 16.89 -1.09 12.02
CA GLU A 121 16.24 -2.23 12.69
C GLU A 121 14.74 -2.03 12.90
N THR A 122 14.31 -0.77 13.02
CA THR A 122 12.90 -0.43 13.26
C THR A 122 12.12 -0.24 11.96
N ALA A 123 12.80 0.00 10.85
CA ALA A 123 12.17 0.25 9.55
C ALA A 123 11.78 -1.06 8.86
N ASP A 124 10.63 -1.04 8.16
CA ASP A 124 10.17 -2.14 7.32
C ASP A 124 10.92 -2.18 5.97
N ILE A 125 11.37 -1.00 5.50
CA ILE A 125 12.06 -0.83 4.22
C ILE A 125 13.31 0.01 4.42
N ILE A 126 14.42 -0.43 3.85
CA ILE A 126 15.67 0.33 3.81
C ILE A 126 15.97 0.71 2.37
N LEU A 127 16.03 2.01 2.09
CA LEU A 127 16.45 2.52 0.79
C LEU A 127 17.99 2.49 0.70
N LEU A 128 18.50 1.73 -0.26
CA LEU A 128 19.96 1.61 -0.48
C LEU A 128 20.55 2.90 -1.06
N GLU A 129 19.75 3.67 -1.77
CA GLU A 129 20.13 4.97 -2.30
C GLU A 129 19.34 6.07 -1.58
N LYS A 130 20.06 7.12 -1.17
CA LYS A 130 19.46 8.30 -0.52
C LYS A 130 18.81 9.23 -1.56
N ASP A 131 17.86 8.68 -2.35
CA ASP A 131 17.08 9.41 -3.34
C ASP A 131 15.58 9.11 -3.18
N LEU A 132 14.77 10.16 -3.12
CA LEU A 132 13.30 10.05 -3.02
C LEU A 132 12.67 9.47 -4.30
N HIS A 133 13.35 9.48 -5.44
CA HIS A 133 12.86 8.83 -6.65
C HIS A 133 12.75 7.32 -6.47
N VAL A 134 13.69 6.70 -5.75
CA VAL A 134 13.64 5.27 -5.42
C VAL A 134 12.36 4.95 -4.62
N LEU A 135 11.97 5.83 -3.70
CA LEU A 135 10.70 5.69 -2.97
C LEU A 135 9.50 5.78 -3.91
N VAL A 136 9.49 6.73 -4.84
CA VAL A 136 8.41 6.87 -5.82
C VAL A 136 8.27 5.60 -6.67
N ASP A 137 9.39 5.09 -7.16
CA ASP A 137 9.41 3.89 -8.00
C ASP A 137 8.97 2.65 -7.20
N GLY A 138 9.39 2.55 -5.93
CA GLY A 138 8.92 1.52 -5.00
C GLY A 138 7.39 1.56 -4.77
N VAL A 139 6.81 2.75 -4.64
CA VAL A 139 5.35 2.91 -4.53
C VAL A 139 4.64 2.45 -5.81
N VAL A 140 5.14 2.82 -6.97
CA VAL A 140 4.54 2.43 -8.26
C VAL A 140 4.62 0.92 -8.44
N GLU A 141 5.78 0.33 -8.16
CA GLU A 141 5.98 -1.11 -8.29
C GLU A 141 5.14 -1.91 -7.29
N GLY A 142 5.05 -1.45 -6.05
CA GLY A 142 4.16 -2.03 -5.04
C GLY A 142 2.68 -2.00 -5.47
N ARG A 143 2.22 -0.92 -6.11
CA ARG A 143 0.85 -0.84 -6.65
C ARG A 143 0.61 -1.79 -7.81
N LYS A 144 1.60 -1.98 -8.70
CA LYS A 144 1.54 -2.96 -9.79
C LYS A 144 1.45 -4.38 -9.22
N THR A 145 2.35 -4.72 -8.31
CA THR A 145 2.35 -6.02 -7.63
C THR A 145 1.03 -6.31 -6.94
N PHE A 146 0.49 -5.34 -6.21
CA PHE A 146 -0.82 -5.48 -5.57
C PHE A 146 -1.96 -5.65 -6.58
N GLY A 147 -1.91 -4.95 -7.72
CA GLY A 147 -2.87 -5.11 -8.81
C GLY A 147 -2.86 -6.52 -9.38
N ASN A 148 -1.67 -7.05 -9.69
CA ASN A 148 -1.51 -8.40 -10.21
C ASN A 148 -1.88 -9.47 -9.18
N LEU A 149 -1.56 -9.25 -7.89
CA LEU A 149 -1.99 -10.12 -6.80
C LEU A 149 -3.52 -10.19 -6.67
N LEU A 150 -4.23 -9.06 -6.81
CA LEU A 150 -5.69 -9.05 -6.82
C LEU A 150 -6.28 -9.78 -8.02
N LYS A 151 -5.68 -9.67 -9.21
CA LYS A 151 -6.07 -10.45 -10.39
C LYS A 151 -5.91 -11.95 -10.11
N TYR A 152 -4.74 -12.35 -9.60
CA TYR A 152 -4.46 -13.73 -9.22
C TYR A 152 -5.52 -14.29 -8.26
N ILE A 153 -5.77 -13.60 -7.15
CA ILE A 153 -6.72 -14.06 -6.14
C ILE A 153 -8.14 -14.19 -6.72
N LYS A 154 -8.59 -13.19 -7.49
CA LYS A 154 -9.91 -13.25 -8.12
C LYS A 154 -10.04 -14.45 -9.06
N MET A 155 -9.03 -14.69 -9.88
CA MET A 155 -9.01 -15.81 -10.81
C MET A 155 -8.97 -17.16 -10.07
N ALA A 156 -8.07 -17.32 -9.08
CA ALA A 156 -7.92 -18.54 -8.32
C ALA A 156 -9.19 -18.92 -7.55
N VAL A 157 -9.77 -17.94 -6.83
CA VAL A 157 -11.00 -18.18 -6.05
C VAL A 157 -12.19 -18.49 -6.96
N SER A 158 -12.29 -17.82 -8.13
CA SER A 158 -13.37 -18.11 -9.09
C SER A 158 -13.22 -19.47 -9.73
N PHE A 159 -12.00 -19.87 -10.09
CA PHE A 159 -11.73 -21.19 -10.65
C PHE A 159 -12.09 -22.30 -9.65
N ASN A 160 -11.55 -22.23 -8.43
CA ASN A 160 -11.84 -23.23 -7.41
C ASN A 160 -13.35 -23.33 -7.07
N PHE A 161 -14.04 -22.19 -7.02
CA PHE A 161 -15.48 -22.17 -6.80
C PHE A 161 -16.25 -22.81 -7.97
N GLY A 162 -15.86 -22.51 -9.21
CA GLY A 162 -16.44 -23.09 -10.40
C GLY A 162 -16.20 -24.60 -10.48
N GLU A 163 -14.98 -25.05 -10.20
CA GLU A 163 -14.62 -26.48 -10.17
C GLU A 163 -15.45 -27.27 -9.15
N VAL A 164 -15.54 -26.77 -7.91
CA VAL A 164 -16.36 -27.42 -6.87
C VAL A 164 -17.84 -27.45 -7.27
N LEU A 165 -18.35 -26.37 -7.86
CA LEU A 165 -19.74 -26.27 -8.29
C LEU A 165 -20.03 -27.25 -9.44
N SER A 166 -19.15 -27.34 -10.44
CA SER A 166 -19.32 -28.28 -11.58
C SER A 166 -19.28 -29.73 -11.13
N VAL A 167 -18.31 -30.10 -10.28
CA VAL A 167 -18.23 -31.47 -9.73
C VAL A 167 -19.44 -31.82 -8.88
N LEU A 168 -19.92 -30.86 -8.06
CA LEU A 168 -21.15 -31.10 -7.24
C LEU A 168 -22.37 -31.35 -8.12
N ILE A 169 -22.59 -30.52 -9.14
CA ILE A 169 -23.74 -30.68 -10.06
C ILE A 169 -23.60 -31.99 -10.85
N ALA A 170 -22.42 -32.26 -11.41
CA ALA A 170 -22.18 -33.46 -12.17
C ALA A 170 -22.36 -34.74 -11.32
N SER A 171 -21.94 -34.73 -10.05
CA SER A 171 -22.12 -35.86 -9.14
C SER A 171 -23.60 -36.17 -8.83
N ILE A 172 -24.50 -35.19 -8.95
CA ILE A 172 -25.94 -35.39 -8.78
C ILE A 172 -26.58 -35.98 -10.07
N LEU A 173 -26.08 -35.55 -11.22
CA LEU A 173 -26.68 -35.88 -12.51
C LEU A 173 -26.10 -37.15 -13.14
N LEU A 174 -24.86 -37.50 -12.85
CA LEU A 174 -24.17 -38.63 -13.47
C LEU A 174 -24.12 -39.85 -12.53
N PRO A 175 -24.29 -41.08 -13.05
CA PRO A 175 -24.20 -42.32 -12.26
C PRO A 175 -22.75 -42.79 -12.02
N PHE A 176 -21.77 -42.01 -12.40
CA PHE A 176 -20.34 -42.30 -12.26
C PHE A 176 -19.60 -41.08 -11.71
N MET A 177 -18.33 -41.27 -11.24
CA MET A 177 -17.51 -40.20 -10.75
C MET A 177 -17.10 -39.24 -11.91
N PRO A 178 -17.49 -37.95 -11.88
CA PRO A 178 -17.30 -37.02 -13.00
C PRO A 178 -15.82 -36.77 -13.33
N ILE A 179 -14.98 -36.73 -12.30
CA ILE A 179 -13.56 -36.46 -12.45
C ILE A 179 -12.76 -37.28 -11.44
N THR A 180 -11.66 -37.86 -11.89
CA THR A 180 -10.77 -38.63 -11.04
C THR A 180 -9.76 -37.72 -10.32
N PRO A 181 -9.19 -38.13 -9.15
CA PRO A 181 -8.17 -37.33 -8.45
C PRO A 181 -6.95 -36.97 -9.31
N ILE A 182 -6.55 -37.84 -10.24
CA ILE A 182 -5.44 -37.60 -11.16
C ILE A 182 -5.80 -36.48 -12.15
N GLN A 183 -7.03 -36.49 -12.68
CA GLN A 183 -7.50 -35.44 -13.59
C GLN A 183 -7.56 -34.09 -12.88
N LEU A 184 -8.07 -34.03 -11.64
CA LEU A 184 -8.05 -32.81 -10.80
C LEU A 184 -6.63 -32.28 -10.62
N LEU A 185 -5.68 -33.17 -10.31
CA LEU A 185 -4.27 -32.77 -10.14
C LEU A 185 -3.70 -32.18 -11.42
N VAL A 186 -3.91 -32.83 -12.56
CA VAL A 186 -3.42 -32.35 -13.86
C VAL A 186 -4.07 -31.01 -14.23
N GLN A 187 -5.38 -30.87 -14.01
CA GLN A 187 -6.10 -29.62 -14.25
C GLN A 187 -5.55 -28.48 -13.40
N SER A 188 -5.35 -28.70 -12.10
CA SER A 188 -4.77 -27.71 -11.18
C SER A 188 -3.35 -27.31 -11.60
N LEU A 189 -2.51 -28.27 -12.00
CA LEU A 189 -1.16 -27.98 -12.49
C LEU A 189 -1.17 -27.12 -13.76
N LEU A 190 -2.04 -27.45 -14.72
CA LEU A 190 -2.20 -26.65 -15.96
C LEU A 190 -2.70 -25.23 -15.65
N TYR A 191 -3.61 -25.10 -14.69
CA TYR A 191 -4.09 -23.83 -14.23
C TYR A 191 -2.98 -23.00 -13.59
N ASP A 192 -2.20 -23.55 -12.67
CA ASP A 192 -1.09 -22.89 -12.00
C ASP A 192 -0.02 -22.46 -13.00
N PHE A 193 0.30 -23.33 -13.98
CA PHE A 193 1.27 -22.99 -15.02
C PHE A 193 0.85 -21.77 -15.84
N ARG A 194 -0.42 -21.66 -16.18
CA ARG A 194 -0.97 -20.49 -16.88
C ARG A 194 -0.85 -19.21 -16.03
N GLN A 195 -0.90 -19.32 -14.71
CA GLN A 195 -0.82 -18.16 -13.82
C GLN A 195 0.58 -17.58 -13.66
N LEU A 196 1.64 -18.30 -14.06
CA LEU A 196 3.01 -17.79 -14.05
C LEU A 196 3.20 -16.56 -14.95
N SER A 197 2.30 -16.31 -15.87
CA SER A 197 2.34 -15.11 -16.72
C SER A 197 1.78 -13.85 -16.05
N LEU A 198 1.02 -13.96 -14.96
CA LEU A 198 0.38 -12.82 -14.30
C LEU A 198 1.35 -11.75 -13.77
N PRO A 199 2.53 -12.08 -13.20
CA PRO A 199 3.50 -11.06 -12.80
C PRO A 199 4.02 -10.20 -13.95
N LEU A 200 3.94 -10.69 -15.18
CA LEU A 200 4.36 -9.99 -16.40
C LEU A 200 3.23 -9.10 -16.96
N ASP A 201 2.02 -9.20 -16.42
CA ASP A 201 0.88 -8.45 -16.90
C ASP A 201 0.98 -6.97 -16.49
N HIS A 202 0.54 -6.09 -17.37
CA HIS A 202 0.57 -4.65 -17.16
C HIS A 202 -0.70 -4.21 -16.45
N VAL A 203 -0.49 -3.45 -15.37
CA VAL A 203 -1.59 -2.83 -14.61
C VAL A 203 -1.92 -1.49 -15.25
N ASP A 204 -3.22 -1.20 -15.42
CA ASP A 204 -3.70 0.04 -16.01
C ASP A 204 -3.21 1.27 -15.23
N LYS A 205 -2.89 2.35 -15.96
CA LYS A 205 -2.37 3.60 -15.37
C LYS A 205 -3.32 4.18 -14.31
N GLU A 206 -4.63 4.14 -14.56
CA GLU A 206 -5.66 4.59 -13.62
C GLU A 206 -5.64 3.82 -12.29
N TYR A 207 -5.24 2.56 -12.35
CA TYR A 207 -5.08 1.74 -11.14
C TYR A 207 -3.93 2.22 -10.26
N LEU A 208 -2.88 2.78 -10.89
CA LEU A 208 -1.68 3.27 -10.20
C LEU A 208 -1.86 4.65 -9.57
N GLU A 209 -2.83 5.45 -10.01
CA GLU A 209 -3.04 6.83 -9.53
C GLU A 209 -3.49 6.90 -8.07
N LYS A 210 -4.21 5.89 -7.59
CA LYS A 210 -4.79 5.89 -6.23
C LYS A 210 -4.45 4.61 -5.49
N PRO A 211 -4.19 4.69 -4.17
CA PRO A 211 -3.97 3.50 -3.36
C PRO A 211 -5.25 2.64 -3.34
N ARG A 212 -5.08 1.34 -3.50
CA ARG A 212 -6.16 0.36 -3.40
C ARG A 212 -6.06 -0.40 -2.09
N ARG A 213 -7.20 -0.83 -1.59
CA ARG A 213 -7.30 -1.68 -0.38
C ARG A 213 -7.94 -3.01 -0.74
N TRP A 214 -7.71 -3.99 0.10
CA TRP A 214 -8.44 -5.24 0.05
C TRP A 214 -9.96 -5.00 0.10
N ASN A 215 -10.66 -5.54 -0.86
CA ASN A 215 -12.13 -5.48 -0.91
C ASN A 215 -12.69 -6.88 -1.10
N LEU A 216 -13.00 -7.53 0.02
CA LEU A 216 -13.53 -8.88 0.05
C LEU A 216 -14.87 -8.99 -0.70
N THR A 217 -15.70 -7.93 -0.65
CA THR A 217 -16.96 -7.89 -1.39
C THR A 217 -16.74 -7.95 -2.90
N SER A 218 -15.74 -7.24 -3.40
CA SER A 218 -15.36 -7.29 -4.83
C SER A 218 -14.87 -8.68 -5.25
N ILE A 219 -14.07 -9.34 -4.41
CA ILE A 219 -13.57 -10.69 -4.65
C ILE A 219 -14.75 -11.68 -4.65
N LYS A 220 -15.62 -11.62 -3.63
CA LYS A 220 -16.82 -12.45 -3.52
C LYS A 220 -17.75 -12.29 -4.73
N ASN A 221 -18.05 -11.06 -5.11
CA ASN A 221 -18.94 -10.81 -6.25
C ASN A 221 -18.35 -11.34 -7.56
N PHE A 222 -17.05 -11.17 -7.75
CA PHE A 222 -16.34 -11.71 -8.91
C PHE A 222 -16.40 -13.24 -8.93
N MET A 223 -16.15 -13.90 -7.81
CA MET A 223 -16.25 -15.35 -7.64
C MET A 223 -17.68 -15.87 -7.97
N LEU A 224 -18.70 -15.23 -7.41
CA LEU A 224 -20.10 -15.65 -7.60
C LEU A 224 -20.60 -15.46 -9.03
N PHE A 225 -20.01 -14.53 -9.77
CA PHE A 225 -20.36 -14.29 -11.17
C PHE A 225 -19.54 -15.16 -12.14
N MET A 226 -18.23 -15.18 -11.96
CA MET A 226 -17.32 -15.87 -12.89
C MET A 226 -17.21 -17.36 -12.64
N GLY A 227 -17.35 -17.82 -11.40
CA GLY A 227 -17.30 -19.25 -11.07
C GLY A 227 -18.38 -20.07 -11.78
N PRO A 228 -19.68 -19.74 -11.67
CA PRO A 228 -20.72 -20.45 -12.41
C PRO A 228 -20.54 -20.40 -13.93
N THR A 229 -19.97 -19.32 -14.47
CA THR A 229 -19.68 -19.21 -15.89
C THR A 229 -18.66 -20.27 -16.33
N SER A 230 -17.61 -20.49 -15.54
CA SER A 230 -16.64 -21.56 -15.80
C SER A 230 -17.27 -22.95 -15.66
N SER A 231 -18.13 -23.15 -14.66
CA SER A 231 -18.83 -24.45 -14.43
C SER A 231 -19.71 -24.89 -15.62
N ILE A 232 -20.29 -23.94 -16.37
CA ILE A 232 -21.08 -24.27 -17.58
C ILE A 232 -20.20 -24.99 -18.61
N PHE A 233 -18.98 -24.53 -18.79
CA PHE A 233 -18.05 -25.16 -19.74
C PHE A 233 -17.64 -26.56 -19.26
N ASP A 234 -17.37 -26.72 -17.96
CA ASP A 234 -17.03 -28.02 -17.39
C ASP A 234 -18.16 -29.02 -17.57
N LEU A 235 -19.42 -28.59 -17.30
CA LEU A 235 -20.62 -29.45 -17.48
C LEU A 235 -20.91 -29.83 -18.93
N LEU A 236 -20.43 -29.05 -19.90
CA LEU A 236 -20.55 -29.40 -21.32
C LEU A 236 -19.53 -30.47 -21.75
N VAL A 237 -18.47 -30.65 -20.98
CA VAL A 237 -17.41 -31.64 -21.24
C VAL A 237 -17.69 -33.00 -20.58
N PHE A 238 -18.41 -33.01 -19.46
CA PHE A 238 -18.84 -34.22 -18.77
C PHE A 238 -19.94 -34.95 -19.53
#